data_9580225ef15f47f73b3727b4a24554c9
#
_entry.id   9580225ef15f47f73b3727b4a24554c9
#
_cell.length_a   1.000
_cell.length_b   1.000
_cell.length_c   1.000
_cell.angle_alpha   90.00
_cell.angle_beta   90.00
_cell.angle_gamma   90.00
#
_symmetry.space_group_name_H-M   'P 1'
#
loop_
_entity.id
_entity.type
_entity.pdbx_description
1 polymer ?
#
loop_
_entity_poly.entity_id
_entity_poly.type
_entity_poly.pdbx_seq_one_letter_code
_entity_poly.pdbx_strand_id
1 'polypeptide(L)'
;MENILTKKFTNGIYDHINIDDYHADREYLSSSSIKEAIKSLKHFRHYLDNNNNERKSHFDFGNAFELALMDVMNNTAEFDNEVLVFDETERPEVDKNFNSTLNKEWKAEIMDTKKYIINKVGLESVETMKLMLESCWQDETIQGLLKNTDYQKSLFWTDKETGLNLKTRPDVCKVNKCVVIDIKTCKDASPSGFGKDAANLNYPIQAVLQMRGCLETGLMSVINKYYW
;
A
#
# COMPACT_ATOMS: atom_id res chain seq x y z
N MET A 1 -14.41 -16.40 23.42
CA MET A 1 -13.69 -15.21 22.92
C MET A 1 -12.21 -15.52 23.05
N GLU A 2 -11.61 -16.04 21.99
CA GLU A 2 -10.16 -16.25 21.94
C GLU A 2 -9.47 -14.89 21.96
N ASN A 3 -8.59 -14.70 22.94
CA ASN A 3 -7.65 -13.58 22.97
C ASN A 3 -6.75 -13.72 21.72
N ILE A 4 -7.03 -12.97 20.69
CA ILE A 4 -6.07 -12.74 19.61
C ILE A 4 -4.93 -11.97 20.28
N LEU A 5 -3.87 -12.69 20.63
CA LEU A 5 -2.61 -12.10 21.07
C LEU A 5 -2.09 -11.27 19.89
N THR A 6 -2.29 -9.97 19.95
CA THR A 6 -1.68 -9.04 19.01
C THR A 6 -0.17 -9.24 19.08
N LYS A 7 0.42 -9.65 17.97
CA LYS A 7 1.87 -9.90 17.89
C LYS A 7 2.58 -8.59 18.21
N LYS A 8 3.36 -8.60 19.29
CA LYS A 8 4.10 -7.42 19.72
C LYS A 8 5.40 -7.32 18.92
N PHE A 9 5.53 -6.31 18.08
CA PHE A 9 6.78 -6.00 17.40
C PHE A 9 7.75 -5.26 18.34
N THR A 10 9.04 -5.32 18.02
CA THR A 10 10.10 -4.55 18.69
C THR A 10 10.84 -3.73 17.65
N ASN A 11 11.71 -2.81 18.09
CA ASN A 11 12.55 -2.04 17.18
C ASN A 11 13.37 -2.99 16.28
N GLY A 12 13.36 -2.74 14.97
CA GLY A 12 14.06 -3.57 14.01
C GLY A 12 13.53 -3.44 12.57
N ILE A 13 14.14 -4.22 11.69
CA ILE A 13 13.77 -4.36 10.28
C ILE A 13 13.13 -5.73 10.13
N TYR A 14 11.97 -5.76 9.51
CA TYR A 14 11.24 -7.00 9.27
C TYR A 14 10.91 -7.15 7.79
N ASP A 15 11.23 -8.32 7.27
CA ASP A 15 10.84 -8.73 5.94
C ASP A 15 9.51 -9.50 6.01
N HIS A 16 8.65 -9.29 5.01
CA HIS A 16 7.43 -10.09 4.80
C HIS A 16 6.45 -10.16 5.99
N ILE A 17 6.31 -9.07 6.78
CA ILE A 17 5.21 -8.99 7.74
C ILE A 17 3.88 -8.93 6.97
N ASN A 18 2.90 -9.74 7.39
CA ASN A 18 1.54 -9.59 6.89
C ASN A 18 1.06 -8.16 7.13
N ILE A 19 0.45 -7.54 6.12
CA ILE A 19 0.02 -6.16 6.19
C ILE A 19 -1.05 -5.93 7.27
N ASP A 20 -1.88 -6.92 7.53
CA ASP A 20 -2.91 -6.84 8.56
C ASP A 20 -2.28 -6.85 9.96
N ASP A 21 -1.25 -7.68 10.19
CA ASP A 21 -0.45 -7.67 11.42
C ASP A 21 0.26 -6.32 11.61
N TYR A 22 0.84 -5.76 10.52
CA TYR A 22 1.44 -4.43 10.55
C TYR A 22 0.44 -3.36 10.95
N HIS A 23 -0.77 -3.39 10.40
CA HIS A 23 -1.82 -2.42 10.73
C HIS A 23 -2.47 -2.66 12.09
N ALA A 24 -2.52 -3.90 12.55
CA ALA A 24 -3.09 -4.25 13.87
C ALA A 24 -2.23 -3.73 15.04
N ASP A 25 -0.92 -3.61 14.85
CA ASP A 25 -0.05 -3.03 15.87
C ASP A 25 -0.39 -1.55 16.10
N ARG A 26 -0.70 -1.18 17.33
CA ARG A 26 -1.05 0.18 17.77
C ARG A 26 -0.03 0.79 18.75
N GLU A 27 1.01 0.06 19.12
CA GLU A 27 2.09 0.56 19.97
C GLU A 27 3.06 1.45 19.17
N TYR A 28 3.14 1.25 17.86
CA TYR A 28 3.95 2.04 16.95
C TYR A 28 3.08 2.93 16.06
N LEU A 29 3.38 4.21 16.01
CA LEU A 29 2.65 5.20 15.20
C LEU A 29 3.16 5.19 13.76
N SER A 30 2.23 5.13 12.81
CA SER A 30 2.51 5.21 11.37
C SER A 30 2.23 6.61 10.82
N SER A 31 2.56 6.84 9.55
CA SER A 31 2.18 8.07 8.84
C SER A 31 0.67 8.33 8.89
N SER A 32 -0.16 7.28 8.80
CA SER A 32 -1.62 7.41 8.89
C SER A 32 -2.05 7.91 10.28
N SER A 33 -1.50 7.37 11.36
CA SER A 33 -1.81 7.83 12.71
C SER A 33 -1.36 9.27 12.95
N ILE A 34 -0.20 9.66 12.43
CA ILE A 34 0.30 11.05 12.52
C ILE A 34 -0.61 12.00 11.74
N LYS A 35 -1.05 11.63 10.53
CA LYS A 35 -2.01 12.42 9.74
C LYS A 35 -3.33 12.64 10.48
N GLU A 36 -3.82 11.65 11.21
CA GLU A 36 -5.01 11.82 12.06
C GLU A 36 -4.75 12.75 13.26
N ALA A 37 -3.56 12.69 13.87
CA ALA A 37 -3.18 13.60 14.96
C ALA A 37 -3.13 15.06 14.50
N ILE A 38 -2.70 15.33 13.28
CA ILE A 38 -2.68 16.69 12.70
C ILE A 38 -4.09 17.25 12.52
N LYS A 39 -5.07 16.42 12.20
CA LYS A 39 -6.48 16.88 12.14
C LYS A 39 -6.98 17.31 13.51
N SER A 40 -6.83 16.48 14.51
CA SER A 40 -7.01 16.79 15.94
C SER A 40 -6.68 15.58 16.80
N LEU A 41 -6.42 15.80 18.09
CA LEU A 41 -6.23 14.71 19.08
C LEU A 41 -7.47 13.81 19.20
N LYS A 42 -8.68 14.33 18.94
CA LYS A 42 -9.91 13.54 18.92
C LYS A 42 -9.93 12.56 17.75
N HIS A 43 -9.53 12.98 16.55
CA HIS A 43 -9.40 12.09 15.39
C HIS A 43 -8.33 11.04 15.62
N PHE A 44 -7.19 11.44 16.17
CA PHE A 44 -6.12 10.51 16.50
C PHE A 44 -6.57 9.45 17.50
N ARG A 45 -7.24 9.83 18.58
CA ARG A 45 -7.78 8.88 19.56
C ARG A 45 -8.79 7.93 18.91
N HIS A 46 -9.72 8.47 18.12
CA HIS A 46 -10.69 7.66 17.39
C HIS A 46 -9.99 6.64 16.44
N TYR A 47 -8.93 7.05 15.75
CA TYR A 47 -8.16 6.18 14.88
C TYR A 47 -7.48 5.04 15.66
N LEU A 48 -6.94 5.32 16.85
CA LEU A 48 -6.31 4.30 17.68
C LEU A 48 -7.33 3.31 18.28
N ASP A 49 -8.50 3.80 18.66
CA ASP A 49 -9.53 2.99 19.34
C ASP A 49 -10.38 2.15 18.36
N ASN A 50 -10.47 2.57 17.09
CA ASN A 50 -11.32 1.93 16.10
C ASN A 50 -10.50 1.26 15.00
N ASN A 51 -10.76 -0.03 14.83
CA ASN A 51 -10.12 -0.84 13.78
C ASN A 51 -10.94 -0.77 12.48
N ASN A 52 -11.34 0.44 12.06
CA ASN A 52 -12.14 0.62 10.84
C ASN A 52 -11.25 0.44 9.61
N ASN A 53 -10.98 -0.80 9.27
CA ASN A 53 -10.47 -1.20 7.96
C ASN A 53 -11.65 -1.29 6.98
N GLU A 54 -12.39 -0.19 6.79
CA GLU A 54 -13.34 -0.14 5.67
C GLU A 54 -12.56 -0.27 4.38
N ARG A 55 -12.81 -1.36 3.68
CA ARG A 55 -12.24 -1.62 2.36
C ARG A 55 -12.73 -0.55 1.38
N LYS A 56 -11.82 0.17 0.78
CA LYS A 56 -12.12 1.18 -0.24
C LYS A 56 -11.52 0.71 -1.57
N SER A 57 -12.35 0.60 -2.60
CA SER A 57 -11.98 0.06 -3.92
C SER A 57 -10.74 0.73 -4.54
N HIS A 58 -10.56 2.03 -4.37
CA HIS A 58 -9.38 2.74 -4.88
C HIS A 58 -8.06 2.32 -4.20
N PHE A 59 -8.12 1.81 -2.96
CA PHE A 59 -6.95 1.22 -2.33
C PHE A 59 -6.63 -0.15 -2.93
N ASP A 60 -7.66 -0.91 -3.32
CA ASP A 60 -7.47 -2.20 -3.96
C ASP A 60 -6.72 -2.04 -5.29
N PHE A 61 -7.08 -1.03 -6.11
CA PHE A 61 -6.38 -0.78 -7.37
C PHE A 61 -4.91 -0.37 -7.16
N GLY A 62 -4.63 0.52 -6.20
CA GLY A 62 -3.26 0.93 -5.87
C GLY A 62 -2.39 -0.23 -5.41
N ASN A 63 -2.90 -1.05 -4.48
CA ASN A 63 -2.19 -2.23 -3.98
C ASN A 63 -2.00 -3.29 -5.08
N ALA A 64 -3.01 -3.53 -5.90
CA ALA A 64 -2.92 -4.47 -7.02
C ALA A 64 -1.89 -4.01 -8.07
N PHE A 65 -1.85 -2.69 -8.37
CA PHE A 65 -0.85 -2.13 -9.27
C PHE A 65 0.58 -2.27 -8.72
N GLU A 66 0.78 -2.01 -7.43
CA GLU A 66 2.08 -2.21 -6.77
C GLU A 66 2.55 -3.67 -6.90
N LEU A 67 1.68 -4.64 -6.57
CA LEU A 67 1.99 -6.07 -6.73
C LEU A 67 2.34 -6.41 -8.18
N ALA A 68 1.51 -6.01 -9.15
CA ALA A 68 1.74 -6.29 -10.56
C ALA A 68 3.05 -5.66 -11.06
N LEU A 69 3.37 -4.43 -10.63
CA LEU A 69 4.61 -3.76 -11.00
C LEU A 69 5.83 -4.49 -10.42
N MET A 70 5.77 -4.91 -9.17
CA MET A 70 6.87 -5.64 -8.53
C MET A 70 7.05 -7.03 -9.12
N ASP A 71 5.96 -7.72 -9.50
CA ASP A 71 6.02 -9.00 -10.21
C ASP A 71 6.74 -8.87 -11.55
N VAL A 72 6.37 -7.87 -12.35
CA VAL A 72 7.04 -7.60 -13.64
C VAL A 72 8.53 -7.26 -13.44
N MET A 73 8.86 -6.47 -12.42
CA MET A 73 10.23 -6.01 -12.17
C MET A 73 11.15 -7.08 -11.58
N ASN A 74 10.60 -8.03 -10.81
CA ASN A 74 11.38 -9.03 -10.06
C ASN A 74 11.05 -10.48 -10.43
N ASN A 75 10.18 -10.69 -11.41
CA ASN A 75 9.74 -12.01 -11.87
C ASN A 75 9.13 -12.87 -10.75
N THR A 76 8.20 -12.27 -10.02
CA THR A 76 7.37 -12.91 -8.99
C THR A 76 5.93 -13.10 -9.49
N ALA A 77 5.02 -13.63 -8.70
CA ALA A 77 3.62 -13.90 -9.05
C ALA A 77 2.66 -13.62 -7.88
N GLU A 78 2.93 -12.56 -7.12
CA GLU A 78 2.10 -12.19 -5.97
C GLU A 78 0.74 -11.63 -6.37
N PHE A 79 0.66 -10.99 -7.54
CA PHE A 79 -0.59 -10.46 -8.08
C PHE A 79 -1.65 -11.56 -8.21
N ASP A 80 -1.32 -12.68 -8.84
CA ASP A 80 -2.26 -13.78 -9.05
C ASP A 80 -2.70 -14.43 -7.72
N ASN A 81 -1.87 -14.36 -6.70
CA ASN A 81 -2.18 -14.89 -5.37
C ASN A 81 -3.16 -13.99 -4.60
N GLU A 82 -3.03 -12.69 -4.70
CA GLU A 82 -3.68 -11.70 -3.83
C GLU A 82 -4.84 -10.95 -4.50
N VAL A 83 -4.91 -10.94 -5.84
CA VAL A 83 -5.85 -10.10 -6.59
C VAL A 83 -6.92 -10.93 -7.30
N LEU A 84 -8.19 -10.57 -7.08
CA LEU A 84 -9.32 -11.02 -7.88
C LEU A 84 -9.58 -10.03 -9.01
N VAL A 85 -9.57 -10.50 -10.25
CA VAL A 85 -10.07 -9.74 -11.40
C VAL A 85 -11.56 -10.00 -11.54
N PHE A 86 -12.37 -9.01 -11.19
CA PHE A 86 -13.82 -9.12 -11.23
C PHE A 86 -14.35 -8.82 -12.63
N ASP A 87 -14.96 -9.83 -13.26
CA ASP A 87 -15.63 -9.71 -14.55
C ASP A 87 -17.14 -9.83 -14.36
N GLU A 88 -17.87 -8.73 -14.49
CA GLU A 88 -19.32 -8.71 -14.35
C GLU A 88 -20.06 -9.58 -15.38
N THR A 89 -19.41 -9.92 -16.49
CA THR A 89 -20.02 -10.76 -17.54
C THR A 89 -20.09 -12.25 -17.14
N GLU A 90 -19.34 -12.65 -16.12
CA GLU A 90 -19.32 -14.03 -15.61
C GLU A 90 -20.45 -14.33 -14.61
N ARG A 91 -21.31 -13.34 -14.29
CA ARG A 91 -22.43 -13.56 -13.36
C ARG A 91 -23.44 -14.58 -13.90
N PRO A 92 -24.05 -15.39 -13.04
CA PRO A 92 -24.98 -16.48 -13.46
C PRO A 92 -26.18 -16.01 -14.27
N GLU A 93 -26.74 -14.84 -13.95
CA GLU A 93 -27.89 -14.25 -14.64
C GLU A 93 -27.48 -12.94 -15.31
N VAL A 94 -26.88 -13.02 -16.51
CA VAL A 94 -26.28 -11.89 -17.25
C VAL A 94 -27.31 -10.80 -17.60
N ASP A 95 -28.55 -11.19 -17.89
CA ASP A 95 -29.68 -10.32 -18.24
C ASP A 95 -30.33 -9.67 -17.01
N LYS A 96 -29.96 -10.05 -15.79
CA LYS A 96 -30.43 -9.43 -14.55
C LYS A 96 -29.34 -8.59 -13.89
N ASN A 97 -29.77 -7.61 -13.10
CA ASN A 97 -28.86 -6.82 -12.29
C ASN A 97 -28.33 -7.60 -11.07
N PHE A 98 -27.42 -7.02 -10.31
CA PHE A 98 -26.88 -7.62 -9.09
C PHE A 98 -27.88 -7.71 -7.92
N ASN A 99 -29.15 -7.31 -8.09
CA ASN A 99 -30.19 -7.47 -7.08
C ASN A 99 -30.87 -8.84 -7.12
N SER A 100 -30.69 -9.65 -8.18
CA SER A 100 -31.16 -11.04 -8.19
C SER A 100 -30.41 -11.87 -7.14
N THR A 101 -31.07 -12.87 -6.59
CA THR A 101 -30.53 -13.72 -5.52
C THR A 101 -29.25 -14.42 -5.98
N LEU A 102 -29.29 -15.06 -7.15
CA LEU A 102 -28.14 -15.80 -7.68
C LEU A 102 -26.92 -14.89 -7.94
N ASN A 103 -27.13 -13.71 -8.52
CA ASN A 103 -26.02 -12.77 -8.75
C ASN A 103 -25.44 -12.20 -7.44
N LYS A 104 -26.26 -12.00 -6.41
CA LYS A 104 -25.80 -11.60 -5.08
C LYS A 104 -24.96 -12.68 -4.40
N GLU A 105 -25.44 -13.90 -4.42
CA GLU A 105 -24.76 -15.06 -3.82
C GLU A 105 -23.42 -15.29 -4.51
N TRP A 106 -23.41 -15.34 -5.83
CA TRP A 106 -22.20 -15.47 -6.63
C TRP A 106 -21.19 -14.33 -6.32
N LYS A 107 -21.65 -13.09 -6.30
CA LYS A 107 -20.77 -11.96 -5.99
C LYS A 107 -20.20 -12.06 -4.58
N ALA A 108 -21.00 -12.43 -3.59
CA ALA A 108 -20.53 -12.59 -2.21
C ALA A 108 -19.46 -13.71 -2.12
N GLU A 109 -19.67 -14.82 -2.80
CA GLU A 109 -18.74 -15.95 -2.81
C GLU A 109 -17.38 -15.57 -3.39
N ILE A 110 -17.35 -14.93 -4.57
CA ILE A 110 -16.06 -14.58 -5.22
C ILE A 110 -15.35 -13.43 -4.51
N MET A 111 -16.10 -12.49 -3.89
CA MET A 111 -15.51 -11.33 -3.20
C MET A 111 -14.70 -11.70 -1.95
N ASP A 112 -14.87 -12.91 -1.43
CA ASP A 112 -14.13 -13.41 -0.26
C ASP A 112 -12.89 -14.25 -0.64
N THR A 113 -12.64 -14.46 -1.93
CA THR A 113 -11.56 -15.36 -2.38
C THR A 113 -10.18 -14.74 -2.35
N LYS A 114 -10.07 -13.43 -2.51
CA LYS A 114 -8.80 -12.70 -2.62
C LYS A 114 -8.82 -11.41 -1.81
N LYS A 115 -7.62 -10.93 -1.50
CA LYS A 115 -7.42 -9.74 -0.67
C LYS A 115 -7.81 -8.45 -1.37
N TYR A 116 -7.46 -8.32 -2.64
CA TYR A 116 -7.76 -7.13 -3.44
C TYR A 116 -8.68 -7.50 -4.60
N ILE A 117 -9.57 -6.58 -4.96
CA ILE A 117 -10.53 -6.81 -6.04
C ILE A 117 -10.47 -5.64 -7.00
N ILE A 118 -10.20 -5.93 -8.26
CA ILE A 118 -10.18 -4.94 -9.33
C ILE A 118 -11.10 -5.37 -10.46
N ASN A 119 -11.69 -4.41 -11.16
CA ASN A 119 -12.54 -4.70 -12.30
C ASN A 119 -11.70 -5.11 -13.52
N LYS A 120 -12.29 -5.89 -14.41
CA LYS A 120 -11.66 -6.25 -15.69
C LYS A 120 -11.52 -5.03 -16.60
N VAL A 121 -12.57 -4.21 -16.70
CA VAL A 121 -12.66 -3.03 -17.56
C VAL A 121 -12.99 -1.76 -16.78
N GLY A 122 -12.62 -0.60 -17.32
CA GLY A 122 -12.89 0.71 -16.72
C GLY A 122 -11.63 1.44 -16.25
N LEU A 123 -11.80 2.50 -15.45
CA LEU A 123 -10.67 3.34 -15.02
C LEU A 123 -9.73 2.62 -14.03
N GLU A 124 -10.29 1.99 -13.01
CA GLU A 124 -9.54 1.22 -12.00
C GLU A 124 -9.64 -0.27 -12.34
N SER A 125 -9.02 -0.68 -13.46
CA SER A 125 -9.18 -2.01 -14.05
C SER A 125 -7.87 -2.63 -14.51
N VAL A 126 -7.91 -3.93 -14.80
CA VAL A 126 -6.77 -4.64 -15.38
C VAL A 126 -6.34 -4.05 -16.72
N GLU A 127 -7.27 -3.60 -17.56
CA GLU A 127 -6.93 -3.00 -18.85
C GLU A 127 -6.11 -1.71 -18.67
N THR A 128 -6.56 -0.82 -17.78
CA THR A 128 -5.80 0.40 -17.44
C THR A 128 -4.46 0.06 -16.81
N MET A 129 -4.44 -0.92 -15.90
CA MET A 129 -3.22 -1.36 -15.23
C MET A 129 -2.17 -1.86 -16.23
N LYS A 130 -2.56 -2.65 -17.24
CA LYS A 130 -1.64 -3.12 -18.27
C LYS A 130 -0.96 -1.97 -19.01
N LEU A 131 -1.69 -0.94 -19.39
CA LEU A 131 -1.12 0.24 -20.04
C LEU A 131 -0.12 0.99 -19.13
N MET A 132 -0.44 1.10 -17.85
CA MET A 132 0.48 1.70 -16.85
C MET A 132 1.75 0.86 -16.69
N LEU A 133 1.63 -0.46 -16.59
CA LEU A 133 2.77 -1.38 -16.49
C LEU A 133 3.66 -1.32 -17.74
N GLU A 134 3.08 -1.29 -18.93
CA GLU A 134 3.81 -1.14 -20.18
C GLU A 134 4.61 0.17 -20.20
N SER A 135 4.00 1.27 -19.77
CA SER A 135 4.68 2.56 -19.66
C SER A 135 5.86 2.51 -18.69
N CYS A 136 5.67 1.93 -17.51
CA CYS A 136 6.74 1.74 -16.52
C CYS A 136 7.85 0.82 -17.05
N TRP A 137 7.49 -0.23 -17.78
CA TRP A 137 8.45 -1.18 -18.34
C TRP A 137 9.30 -0.59 -19.46
N GLN A 138 8.77 0.36 -20.22
CA GLN A 138 9.52 1.05 -21.28
C GLN A 138 10.51 2.10 -20.76
N ASP A 139 10.37 2.55 -19.51
CA ASP A 139 11.25 3.55 -18.91
C ASP A 139 12.47 2.89 -18.23
N GLU A 140 13.66 3.10 -18.81
CA GLU A 140 14.91 2.54 -18.28
C GLU A 140 15.26 3.05 -16.87
N THR A 141 14.83 4.28 -16.53
CA THR A 141 15.06 4.86 -15.19
C THR A 141 14.24 4.11 -14.16
N ILE A 142 12.94 3.89 -14.45
CA ILE A 142 12.06 3.11 -13.59
C ILE A 142 12.57 1.69 -13.44
N GLN A 143 12.92 1.01 -14.52
CA GLN A 143 13.54 -0.32 -14.44
C GLN A 143 14.79 -0.33 -13.57
N GLY A 144 15.68 0.65 -13.76
CA GLY A 144 16.92 0.78 -12.98
C GLY A 144 16.69 1.05 -11.49
N LEU A 145 15.55 1.60 -11.13
CA LEU A 145 15.15 1.86 -9.75
C LEU A 145 14.46 0.65 -9.09
N LEU A 146 13.61 -0.05 -9.82
CA LEU A 146 12.72 -1.09 -9.25
C LEU A 146 13.26 -2.53 -9.37
N LYS A 147 14.12 -2.84 -10.35
CA LYS A 147 14.69 -4.18 -10.49
C LYS A 147 15.68 -4.51 -9.37
N ASN A 148 15.64 -5.76 -8.89
CA ASN A 148 16.54 -6.26 -7.85
C ASN A 148 16.52 -5.35 -6.60
N THR A 149 15.35 -5.13 -6.05
CA THR A 149 15.16 -4.30 -4.85
C THR A 149 14.48 -5.09 -3.75
N ASP A 150 14.75 -4.67 -2.53
CA ASP A 150 13.91 -5.06 -1.38
C ASP A 150 12.65 -4.19 -1.38
N TYR A 151 11.49 -4.82 -1.30
CA TYR A 151 10.22 -4.11 -1.23
C TYR A 151 9.43 -4.47 0.02
N GLN A 152 8.55 -3.54 0.43
CA GLN A 152 7.67 -3.70 1.60
C GLN A 152 8.37 -4.09 2.91
N LYS A 153 9.60 -3.63 3.14
CA LYS A 153 10.27 -3.78 4.43
C LYS A 153 9.54 -2.98 5.50
N SER A 154 9.23 -3.62 6.62
CA SER A 154 8.59 -2.96 7.76
C SER A 154 9.64 -2.53 8.76
N LEU A 155 9.70 -1.25 9.06
CA LEU A 155 10.70 -0.61 9.90
C LEU A 155 10.06 -0.10 11.17
N PHE A 156 10.62 -0.48 12.33
CA PHE A 156 10.11 -0.13 13.65
C PHE A 156 11.25 0.48 14.47
N TRP A 157 11.05 1.64 15.07
CA TRP A 157 12.05 2.29 15.92
C TRP A 157 11.40 3.15 17.00
N THR A 158 12.19 3.49 18.01
CA THR A 158 11.82 4.51 18.98
C THR A 158 12.57 5.79 18.65
N ASP A 159 11.84 6.87 18.42
CA ASP A 159 12.42 8.16 18.13
C ASP A 159 13.13 8.71 19.36
N LYS A 160 14.41 9.04 19.22
CA LYS A 160 15.27 9.41 20.37
C LYS A 160 14.93 10.77 20.95
N GLU A 161 14.36 11.65 20.16
CA GLU A 161 14.00 13.01 20.60
C GLU A 161 12.69 13.05 21.38
N THR A 162 11.68 12.29 20.88
CA THR A 162 10.33 12.33 21.44
C THR A 162 10.00 11.13 22.33
N GLY A 163 10.79 10.06 22.25
CA GLY A 163 10.50 8.78 22.89
C GLY A 163 9.34 8.01 22.28
N LEU A 164 8.77 8.46 21.17
CA LEU A 164 7.65 7.79 20.50
C LEU A 164 8.11 6.58 19.72
N ASN A 165 7.34 5.51 19.81
CA ASN A 165 7.51 4.35 18.95
C ASN A 165 6.89 4.65 17.59
N LEU A 166 7.68 4.52 16.54
CA LEU A 166 7.32 4.84 15.16
C LEU A 166 7.52 3.64 14.26
N LYS A 167 6.66 3.50 13.26
CA LYS A 167 6.80 2.49 12.22
C LYS A 167 6.51 3.06 10.83
N THR A 168 7.16 2.46 9.84
CA THR A 168 6.92 2.76 8.44
C THR A 168 7.15 1.53 7.58
N ARG A 169 6.59 1.54 6.38
CA ARG A 169 6.76 0.49 5.37
C ARG A 169 6.91 1.16 4.01
N PRO A 170 8.14 1.49 3.60
CA PRO A 170 8.41 1.97 2.25
C PRO A 170 8.05 0.89 1.23
N ASP A 171 7.49 1.28 0.08
CA ASP A 171 7.16 0.33 -0.97
C ASP A 171 8.45 -0.29 -1.54
N VAL A 172 9.46 0.54 -1.80
CA VAL A 172 10.76 0.07 -2.31
C VAL A 172 11.94 0.76 -1.60
N CYS A 173 12.92 -0.05 -1.21
CA CYS A 173 14.20 0.39 -0.68
C CYS A 173 15.34 -0.07 -1.60
N LYS A 174 15.90 0.84 -2.39
CA LYS A 174 17.13 0.58 -3.18
C LYS A 174 18.36 0.87 -2.33
N VAL A 175 18.71 -0.05 -1.42
CA VAL A 175 19.72 0.14 -0.39
C VAL A 175 21.09 0.50 -1.00
N ASN A 176 21.50 -0.20 -2.06
CA ASN A 176 22.79 0.04 -2.71
C ASN A 176 22.93 1.40 -3.42
N LYS A 177 21.82 2.11 -3.64
CA LYS A 177 21.78 3.48 -4.20
C LYS A 177 21.35 4.51 -3.16
N CYS A 178 20.97 4.09 -1.95
CA CYS A 178 20.43 4.94 -0.88
C CYS A 178 19.19 5.72 -1.36
N VAL A 179 18.26 5.01 -2.00
CA VAL A 179 17.03 5.58 -2.57
C VAL A 179 15.83 4.90 -1.94
N VAL A 180 14.84 5.72 -1.56
CA VAL A 180 13.52 5.28 -1.10
C VAL A 180 12.49 5.65 -2.16
N ILE A 181 11.55 4.75 -2.46
CA ILE A 181 10.52 4.97 -3.46
C ILE A 181 9.17 4.59 -2.84
N ASP A 182 8.18 5.43 -3.08
CA ASP A 182 6.80 5.24 -2.66
C ASP A 182 5.90 5.31 -3.90
N ILE A 183 5.30 4.18 -4.26
CA ILE A 183 4.52 4.03 -5.49
C ILE A 183 3.13 4.63 -5.27
N LYS A 184 2.73 5.54 -6.15
CA LYS A 184 1.42 6.20 -6.08
C LYS A 184 0.67 6.09 -7.41
N THR A 185 -0.55 5.59 -7.33
CA THR A 185 -1.52 5.71 -8.40
C THR A 185 -2.34 6.99 -8.21
N CYS A 186 -2.55 7.76 -9.27
CA CYS A 186 -3.30 9.01 -9.24
C CYS A 186 -4.09 9.20 -10.54
N LYS A 187 -5.13 10.04 -10.49
CA LYS A 187 -5.95 10.35 -11.67
C LYS A 187 -5.25 11.29 -12.66
N ASP A 188 -4.39 12.14 -12.15
CA ASP A 188 -3.65 13.14 -12.94
C ASP A 188 -2.19 13.14 -12.48
N ALA A 189 -1.33 12.49 -13.26
CA ALA A 189 0.10 12.38 -13.01
C ALA A 189 0.90 13.62 -13.49
N SER A 190 0.23 14.67 -13.99
CA SER A 190 0.91 15.94 -14.28
C SER A 190 1.54 16.52 -13.00
N PRO A 191 2.64 17.29 -13.09
CA PRO A 191 3.26 17.90 -11.89
C PRO A 191 2.28 18.72 -11.06
N SER A 192 1.32 19.42 -11.69
CA SER A 192 0.32 20.21 -10.98
C SER A 192 -0.77 19.36 -10.33
N GLY A 193 -1.24 18.29 -10.99
CA GLY A 193 -2.24 17.36 -10.47
C GLY A 193 -1.69 16.57 -9.31
N PHE A 194 -0.56 15.91 -9.51
CA PHE A 194 0.12 15.15 -8.47
C PHE A 194 0.52 16.03 -7.27
N GLY A 195 1.02 17.26 -7.52
CA GLY A 195 1.39 18.19 -6.45
C GLY A 195 0.21 18.57 -5.56
N LYS A 196 -1.01 18.74 -6.11
CA LYS A 196 -2.24 18.96 -5.34
C LYS A 196 -2.60 17.74 -4.48
N ASP A 197 -2.52 16.54 -5.06
CA ASP A 197 -2.81 15.31 -4.33
C ASP A 197 -1.79 15.08 -3.22
N ALA A 198 -0.51 15.30 -3.49
CA ALA A 198 0.56 15.18 -2.50
C ALA A 198 0.35 16.12 -1.31
N ALA A 199 -0.07 17.36 -1.56
CA ALA A 199 -0.38 18.33 -0.50
C ALA A 199 -1.64 17.93 0.29
N ASN A 200 -2.74 17.62 -0.40
CA ASN A 200 -4.02 17.29 0.23
C ASN A 200 -3.97 15.99 1.06
N LEU A 201 -3.20 15.01 0.62
CA LEU A 201 -3.04 13.70 1.25
C LEU A 201 -1.84 13.63 2.21
N ASN A 202 -1.15 14.76 2.40
CA ASN A 202 0.01 14.86 3.29
C ASN A 202 1.10 13.82 2.98
N TYR A 203 1.46 13.62 1.70
CA TYR A 203 2.53 12.70 1.30
C TYR A 203 3.90 13.07 1.89
N PRO A 204 4.28 14.36 2.08
CA PRO A 204 5.55 14.71 2.72
C PRO A 204 5.73 14.10 4.12
N ILE A 205 4.66 13.93 4.90
CA ILE A 205 4.73 13.27 6.22
C ILE A 205 5.16 11.81 6.07
N GLN A 206 4.58 11.12 5.10
CA GLN A 206 4.94 9.73 4.80
C GLN A 206 6.39 9.63 4.33
N ALA A 207 6.81 10.51 3.42
CA ALA A 207 8.17 10.54 2.91
C ALA A 207 9.21 10.75 4.03
N VAL A 208 8.98 11.75 4.90
CA VAL A 208 9.87 12.00 6.04
C VAL A 208 9.94 10.80 6.97
N LEU A 209 8.79 10.17 7.28
CA LEU A 209 8.75 9.02 8.16
C LEU A 209 9.48 7.82 7.56
N GLN A 210 9.32 7.57 6.25
CA GLN A 210 10.01 6.49 5.54
C GLN A 210 11.52 6.72 5.51
N MET A 211 11.97 7.92 5.19
CA MET A 211 13.40 8.27 5.22
C MET A 211 13.98 8.13 6.63
N ARG A 212 13.31 8.65 7.66
CA ARG A 212 13.75 8.49 9.06
C ARG A 212 13.80 7.04 9.48
N GLY A 213 12.79 6.24 9.14
CA GLY A 213 12.78 4.80 9.42
C GLY A 213 13.98 4.08 8.83
N CYS A 214 14.34 4.37 7.58
CA CYS A 214 15.53 3.80 6.95
C CYS A 214 16.83 4.17 7.68
N LEU A 215 16.97 5.40 8.15
CA LEU A 215 18.14 5.87 8.88
C LEU A 215 18.20 5.33 10.32
N GLU A 216 17.11 5.47 11.07
CA GLU A 216 17.07 5.09 12.49
C GLU A 216 17.17 3.57 12.74
N THR A 217 16.69 2.76 11.80
CA THR A 217 16.85 1.29 11.86
C THR A 217 18.20 0.81 11.34
N GLY A 218 19.00 1.68 10.71
CA GLY A 218 20.27 1.33 10.11
C GLY A 218 20.14 0.58 8.78
N LEU A 219 18.96 0.55 8.16
CA LEU A 219 18.78 -0.01 6.82
C LEU A 219 19.61 0.75 5.78
N MET A 220 19.72 2.07 5.93
CA MET A 220 20.56 2.95 5.14
C MET A 220 21.32 3.92 6.05
N SER A 221 22.57 4.25 5.71
CA SER A 221 23.35 5.25 6.44
C SER A 221 23.11 6.67 5.97
N VAL A 222 22.59 6.82 4.76
CA VAL A 222 22.26 8.10 4.12
C VAL A 222 21.09 7.88 3.14
N ILE A 223 20.30 8.91 2.90
CA ILE A 223 19.29 8.92 1.84
C ILE A 223 19.72 9.93 0.78
N ASN A 224 19.97 9.46 -0.43
CA ASN A 224 20.37 10.30 -1.56
C ASN A 224 19.16 10.91 -2.27
N LYS A 225 18.10 10.12 -2.43
CA LYS A 225 16.88 10.53 -3.13
C LYS A 225 15.64 9.82 -2.59
N TYR A 226 14.54 10.51 -2.69
CA TYR A 226 13.20 9.97 -2.48
C TYR A 226 12.37 10.23 -3.74
N TYR A 227 11.64 9.20 -4.20
CA TYR A 227 10.76 9.29 -5.36
C TYR A 227 9.31 8.93 -4.97
N TRP A 228 8.36 9.62 -5.59
CA TRP A 228 7.00 9.19 -5.71
C TRP A 228 6.71 8.70 -7.12
#